data_9d55d2666ba18aa355e17cf1c71b8bea
#
_entry.id   9d55d2666ba18aa355e17cf1c71b8bea
#
_cell.length_a   1.000
_cell.length_b   1.000
_cell.length_c   1.000
_cell.angle_alpha   90.00
_cell.angle_beta   90.00
_cell.angle_gamma   90.00
#
_symmetry.space_group_name_H-M   'P 1'
#
loop_
_entity.id
_entity.type
_entity.pdbx_description
1 polymer ?
#
loop_
_entity_poly.entity_id
_entity_poly.type
_entity_poly.pdbx_seq_one_letter_code
_entity_poly.pdbx_strand_id
1 'polypeptide(L)'
;MQLAQMLISLLRTSLIAISLVLLSSLSYASTIGNVVLQEGIASVERKGTESDLKLDSDIMFMDNVKTGKGEVGITFIDDTNVAVSSQSSLIIDDFVYDPNSAKGSKLILKVALGTVRYASGNIAKLNKQNVDIRTPTARIGVRGTAFSMTVDEIGQSLIILLPNAEGSVGEISVESDIGQVILTQAFQATSVRSREATPTKPKILDLTESMINNMLIIRPPKRRKIWKLLRLKIKRKRT
;
A
#
# COMPACT_ATOMS: atom_id res chain seq x y z
N MET A 1 -10.98 -43.69 -48.97
CA MET A 1 -10.24 -43.81 -47.69
C MET A 1 -9.32 -42.64 -47.39
N GLN A 2 -8.59 -42.10 -48.36
CA GLN A 2 -7.65 -40.98 -48.12
C GLN A 2 -8.29 -39.65 -47.66
N LEU A 3 -9.46 -39.28 -48.23
CA LEU A 3 -10.17 -38.05 -47.85
C LEU A 3 -10.65 -38.03 -46.40
N ALA A 4 -11.09 -39.15 -45.85
CA ALA A 4 -11.53 -39.28 -44.47
C ALA A 4 -10.36 -39.14 -43.46
N GLN A 5 -9.20 -39.67 -43.79
CA GLN A 5 -8.01 -39.53 -42.98
C GLN A 5 -7.48 -38.09 -42.97
N MET A 6 -7.58 -37.38 -44.07
CA MET A 6 -7.19 -35.99 -44.20
C MET A 6 -8.11 -35.06 -43.39
N LEU A 7 -9.44 -35.32 -43.41
CA LEU A 7 -10.39 -34.58 -42.56
C LEU A 7 -10.17 -34.81 -41.06
N ILE A 8 -9.88 -36.05 -40.64
CA ILE A 8 -9.60 -36.37 -39.24
C ILE A 8 -8.31 -35.72 -38.76
N SER A 9 -7.26 -35.63 -39.59
CA SER A 9 -6.02 -34.95 -39.24
C SER A 9 -6.23 -33.44 -39.12
N LEU A 10 -6.99 -32.78 -39.96
CA LEU A 10 -7.35 -31.38 -39.90
C LEU A 10 -8.18 -31.04 -38.63
N LEU A 11 -9.14 -31.90 -38.27
CA LEU A 11 -9.91 -31.75 -37.05
C LEU A 11 -9.02 -31.88 -35.78
N ARG A 12 -8.08 -32.82 -35.77
CA ARG A 12 -7.14 -33.00 -34.62
C ARG A 12 -6.19 -31.81 -34.46
N THR A 13 -5.66 -31.27 -35.56
CA THR A 13 -4.79 -30.10 -35.51
C THR A 13 -5.54 -28.84 -35.08
N SER A 14 -6.79 -28.66 -35.49
CA SER A 14 -7.66 -27.57 -35.07
C SER A 14 -8.01 -27.66 -33.60
N LEU A 15 -8.32 -28.84 -33.05
CA LEU A 15 -8.60 -29.03 -31.63
C LEU A 15 -7.36 -28.73 -30.74
N ILE A 16 -6.16 -29.13 -31.17
CA ILE A 16 -4.91 -28.84 -30.46
C ILE A 16 -4.61 -27.36 -30.48
N ALA A 17 -4.82 -26.67 -31.61
CA ALA A 17 -4.63 -25.22 -31.70
C ALA A 17 -5.58 -24.43 -30.77
N ILE A 18 -6.86 -24.83 -30.71
CA ILE A 18 -7.86 -24.22 -29.81
C ILE A 18 -7.51 -24.48 -28.32
N SER A 19 -7.02 -25.67 -27.98
CA SER A 19 -6.58 -25.98 -26.62
C SER A 19 -5.37 -25.17 -26.21
N LEU A 20 -4.43 -24.89 -27.12
CA LEU A 20 -3.24 -24.07 -26.82
C LEU A 20 -3.58 -22.59 -26.61
N VAL A 21 -4.58 -22.06 -27.30
CA VAL A 21 -5.04 -20.68 -27.15
C VAL A 21 -5.79 -20.47 -25.82
N LEU A 22 -6.49 -21.49 -25.32
CA LEU A 22 -7.19 -21.44 -24.03
C LEU A 22 -6.24 -21.50 -22.81
N LEU A 23 -5.01 -22.00 -22.95
CA LEU A 23 -4.02 -22.04 -21.88
C LEU A 23 -3.27 -20.71 -21.69
N SER A 24 -3.34 -19.77 -22.60
CA SER A 24 -2.54 -18.53 -22.60
C SER A 24 -3.12 -17.37 -21.77
N SER A 25 -4.24 -17.56 -21.07
CA SER A 25 -4.92 -16.48 -20.33
C SER A 25 -4.84 -16.58 -18.81
N LEU A 26 -3.98 -17.42 -18.25
CA LEU A 26 -3.63 -17.36 -16.82
C LEU A 26 -2.63 -16.22 -16.59
N SER A 27 -3.15 -14.98 -16.67
CA SER A 27 -2.42 -13.82 -16.15
C SER A 27 -2.36 -13.96 -14.64
N TYR A 28 -1.27 -14.49 -14.10
CA TYR A 28 -0.99 -14.50 -12.67
C TYR A 28 -0.86 -13.03 -12.24
N ALA A 29 -1.87 -12.53 -11.54
CA ALA A 29 -1.72 -11.26 -10.84
C ALA A 29 -0.62 -11.46 -9.78
N SER A 30 0.47 -10.70 -9.90
CA SER A 30 1.60 -10.80 -8.97
C SER A 30 1.20 -10.22 -7.61
N THR A 31 1.48 -10.95 -6.54
CA THR A 31 1.40 -10.46 -5.17
C THR A 31 2.42 -9.32 -4.99
N ILE A 32 1.96 -8.17 -4.54
CA ILE A 32 2.79 -6.96 -4.33
C ILE A 32 2.97 -6.63 -2.86
N GLY A 33 2.31 -7.34 -1.96
CA GLY A 33 2.37 -7.18 -0.53
C GLY A 33 1.45 -8.16 0.18
N ASN A 34 1.44 -8.10 1.49
CA ASN A 34 0.58 -8.94 2.32
C ASN A 34 0.06 -8.19 3.54
N VAL A 35 -1.04 -8.66 4.10
CA VAL A 35 -1.64 -8.16 5.33
C VAL A 35 -0.82 -8.67 6.52
N VAL A 36 -0.23 -7.76 7.30
CA VAL A 36 0.60 -8.06 8.48
C VAL A 36 -0.09 -7.78 9.81
N LEU A 37 -1.19 -7.04 9.76
CA LEU A 37 -2.08 -6.76 10.89
C LEU A 37 -3.52 -6.74 10.36
N GLN A 38 -4.43 -7.41 11.06
CA GLN A 38 -5.87 -7.29 10.81
C GLN A 38 -6.59 -7.32 12.15
N GLU A 39 -7.33 -6.26 12.43
CA GLU A 39 -8.22 -6.13 13.58
C GLU A 39 -9.60 -5.70 13.09
N GLY A 40 -10.66 -6.32 13.60
CA GLY A 40 -12.03 -6.02 13.22
C GLY A 40 -12.40 -6.48 11.79
N ILE A 41 -13.21 -5.70 11.08
CA ILE A 41 -13.77 -6.04 9.76
C ILE A 41 -13.00 -5.32 8.68
N ALA A 42 -12.50 -6.07 7.71
CA ALA A 42 -11.85 -5.53 6.53
C ALA A 42 -12.13 -6.39 5.29
N SER A 43 -12.21 -5.76 4.14
CA SER A 43 -12.44 -6.40 2.85
C SER A 43 -11.51 -5.82 1.79
N VAL A 44 -11.33 -6.57 0.71
CA VAL A 44 -10.70 -6.11 -0.51
C VAL A 44 -11.65 -6.29 -1.68
N GLU A 45 -11.82 -5.25 -2.45
CA GLU A 45 -12.50 -5.30 -3.73
C GLU A 45 -11.45 -5.43 -4.84
N ARG A 46 -11.52 -6.55 -5.56
CA ARG A 46 -10.62 -6.93 -6.65
C ARG A 46 -11.40 -7.28 -7.88
N LYS A 47 -11.21 -6.53 -8.97
CA LYS A 47 -11.93 -6.72 -10.24
C LYS A 47 -13.47 -6.78 -10.07
N GLY A 48 -14.02 -5.94 -9.18
CA GLY A 48 -15.45 -5.88 -8.90
C GLY A 48 -15.98 -6.99 -7.95
N THR A 49 -15.11 -7.84 -7.43
CA THR A 49 -15.48 -8.86 -6.44
C THR A 49 -14.92 -8.46 -5.09
N GLU A 50 -15.78 -8.41 -4.08
CA GLU A 50 -15.40 -8.14 -2.69
C GLU A 50 -15.15 -9.44 -1.93
N SER A 51 -14.08 -9.48 -1.15
CA SER A 51 -13.72 -10.62 -0.29
C SER A 51 -13.14 -10.14 1.04
N ASP A 52 -13.28 -10.95 2.08
CA ASP A 52 -12.72 -10.64 3.40
C ASP A 52 -11.20 -10.61 3.37
N LEU A 53 -10.60 -9.60 4.00
CA LEU A 53 -9.18 -9.56 4.30
C LEU A 53 -8.89 -10.20 5.66
N LYS A 54 -7.88 -11.04 5.69
CA LYS A 54 -7.36 -11.71 6.89
C LYS A 54 -5.86 -11.51 7.00
N LEU A 55 -5.32 -11.85 8.16
CA LEU A 55 -3.86 -11.90 8.33
C LEU A 55 -3.25 -12.80 7.25
N ASP A 56 -2.12 -12.41 6.71
CA ASP A 56 -1.38 -13.06 5.61
C ASP A 56 -2.12 -13.08 4.25
N SER A 57 -3.28 -12.39 4.11
CA SER A 57 -3.91 -12.22 2.79
C SER A 57 -3.00 -11.48 1.82
N ASP A 58 -2.93 -11.97 0.58
CA ASP A 58 -2.19 -11.32 -0.50
C ASP A 58 -2.85 -10.01 -0.93
N ILE A 59 -2.02 -8.99 -1.12
CA ILE A 59 -2.38 -7.71 -1.72
C ILE A 59 -1.87 -7.68 -3.16
N MET A 60 -2.72 -7.25 -4.07
CA MET A 60 -2.45 -7.20 -5.50
C MET A 60 -2.62 -5.80 -6.07
N PHE A 61 -2.09 -5.61 -7.24
CA PHE A 61 -2.33 -4.42 -8.05
C PHE A 61 -3.83 -4.19 -8.29
N MET A 62 -4.27 -2.95 -8.22
CA MET A 62 -5.67 -2.50 -8.34
C MET A 62 -6.61 -2.95 -7.21
N ASP A 63 -6.08 -3.47 -6.11
CA ASP A 63 -6.90 -3.75 -4.94
C ASP A 63 -7.43 -2.46 -4.31
N ASN A 64 -8.71 -2.47 -3.93
CA ASN A 64 -9.32 -1.46 -3.09
C ASN A 64 -9.58 -2.06 -1.70
N VAL A 65 -8.73 -1.69 -0.75
CA VAL A 65 -8.81 -2.13 0.65
C VAL A 65 -9.79 -1.25 1.40
N LYS A 66 -10.80 -1.85 2.01
CA LYS A 66 -11.82 -1.18 2.81
C LYS A 66 -11.80 -1.72 4.22
N THR A 67 -11.92 -0.83 5.20
CA THR A 67 -12.04 -1.19 6.61
C THR A 67 -13.40 -0.76 7.15
N GLY A 68 -14.03 -1.64 7.93
CA GLY A 68 -15.15 -1.28 8.78
C GLY A 68 -14.65 -0.79 10.15
N LYS A 69 -15.14 -1.38 11.25
CA LYS A 69 -14.56 -1.16 12.59
C LYS A 69 -13.30 -2.01 12.71
N GLY A 70 -12.13 -1.39 12.74
CA GLY A 70 -10.86 -2.10 12.86
C GLY A 70 -9.72 -1.43 12.10
N GLU A 71 -8.62 -2.14 11.92
CA GLU A 71 -7.42 -1.66 11.26
C GLU A 71 -6.78 -2.79 10.44
N VAL A 72 -6.20 -2.42 9.29
CA VAL A 72 -5.39 -3.32 8.45
C VAL A 72 -4.00 -2.72 8.26
N GLY A 73 -2.97 -3.50 8.60
CA GLY A 73 -1.58 -3.20 8.27
C GLY A 73 -1.14 -4.01 7.04
N ILE A 74 -0.56 -3.34 6.08
CA ILE A 74 -0.05 -3.92 4.83
C ILE A 74 1.45 -3.65 4.75
N THR A 75 2.22 -4.69 4.43
CA THR A 75 3.63 -4.54 4.05
C THR A 75 3.78 -4.93 2.59
N PHE A 76 4.30 -4.01 1.78
CA PHE A 76 4.62 -4.25 0.37
C PHE A 76 5.98 -4.93 0.22
N ILE A 77 6.22 -5.54 -0.93
CA ILE A 77 7.49 -6.26 -1.23
C ILE A 77 8.73 -5.35 -1.27
N ASP A 78 8.53 -4.02 -1.33
CA ASP A 78 9.59 -3.01 -1.23
C ASP A 78 9.82 -2.51 0.21
N ASP A 79 9.25 -3.17 1.22
CA ASP A 79 9.22 -2.76 2.63
C ASP A 79 8.43 -1.46 2.92
N THR A 80 7.65 -0.94 1.98
CA THR A 80 6.66 0.11 2.27
C THR A 80 5.62 -0.45 3.23
N ASN A 81 5.32 0.29 4.29
CA ASN A 81 4.29 -0.09 5.25
C ASN A 81 3.13 0.90 5.21
N VAL A 82 1.92 0.38 5.18
CA VAL A 82 0.69 1.17 5.18
C VAL A 82 -0.27 0.62 6.23
N ALA A 83 -0.80 1.49 7.08
CA ALA A 83 -1.88 1.14 7.99
C ALA A 83 -3.15 1.87 7.61
N VAL A 84 -4.23 1.11 7.40
CA VAL A 84 -5.56 1.60 7.03
C VAL A 84 -6.42 1.51 8.27
N SER A 85 -6.75 2.66 8.87
CA SER A 85 -7.56 2.74 10.10
C SER A 85 -9.04 2.43 9.84
N SER A 86 -9.86 2.43 10.87
CA SER A 86 -11.30 2.14 10.73
C SER A 86 -12.01 3.10 9.75
N GLN A 87 -13.04 2.60 9.06
CA GLN A 87 -13.89 3.33 8.11
C GLN A 87 -13.07 4.06 7.02
N SER A 88 -12.09 3.36 6.48
CA SER A 88 -11.18 3.91 5.47
C SER A 88 -11.22 3.11 4.18
N SER A 89 -10.84 3.77 3.08
CA SER A 89 -10.70 3.17 1.76
C SER A 89 -9.39 3.58 1.11
N LEU A 90 -8.58 2.57 0.76
CA LEU A 90 -7.27 2.70 0.13
C LEU A 90 -7.23 1.91 -1.17
N ILE A 91 -6.94 2.58 -2.28
CA ILE A 91 -6.75 1.95 -3.59
C ILE A 91 -5.25 1.90 -3.91
N ILE A 92 -4.76 0.72 -4.28
CA ILE A 92 -3.40 0.51 -4.79
C ILE A 92 -3.44 0.69 -6.31
N ASP A 93 -3.20 1.91 -6.79
CA ASP A 93 -3.42 2.30 -8.18
C ASP A 93 -2.29 1.86 -9.12
N ASP A 94 -1.05 1.85 -8.62
CA ASP A 94 0.11 1.36 -9.37
C ASP A 94 1.20 0.86 -8.42
N PHE A 95 1.85 -0.24 -8.78
CA PHE A 95 2.98 -0.78 -8.05
C PHE A 95 3.90 -1.55 -8.98
N VAL A 96 5.12 -1.05 -9.12
CA VAL A 96 6.21 -1.73 -9.81
C VAL A 96 7.45 -1.61 -8.94
N TYR A 97 8.12 -2.71 -8.68
CA TYR A 97 9.35 -2.70 -7.90
C TYR A 97 10.41 -3.61 -8.51
N ASP A 98 11.56 -3.01 -8.82
CA ASP A 98 12.78 -3.71 -9.19
C ASP A 98 13.90 -3.26 -8.23
N PRO A 99 14.40 -4.14 -7.35
CA PRO A 99 15.44 -3.79 -6.38
C PRO A 99 16.76 -3.36 -7.02
N ASN A 100 16.99 -3.71 -8.29
CA ASN A 100 18.21 -3.40 -9.04
C ASN A 100 18.08 -2.15 -9.91
N SER A 101 16.89 -1.57 -10.02
CA SER A 101 16.63 -0.44 -10.91
C SER A 101 15.73 0.63 -10.28
N ALA A 102 16.29 1.83 -10.13
CA ALA A 102 15.48 3.00 -9.80
C ALA A 102 14.56 3.43 -10.95
N LYS A 103 14.93 3.13 -12.20
CA LYS A 103 14.10 3.37 -13.37
C LYS A 103 13.00 2.33 -13.45
N GLY A 104 11.75 2.76 -13.37
CA GLY A 104 10.59 1.89 -13.50
C GLY A 104 9.95 1.46 -12.18
N SER A 105 10.66 1.52 -11.04
CA SER A 105 10.02 1.33 -9.73
C SER A 105 9.05 2.47 -9.45
N LYS A 106 7.82 2.14 -9.02
CA LYS A 106 6.74 3.12 -8.82
C LYS A 106 5.72 2.61 -7.82
N LEU A 107 5.20 3.51 -7.00
CA LEU A 107 4.07 3.28 -6.11
C LEU A 107 3.08 4.42 -6.22
N ILE A 108 1.83 4.13 -6.57
CA ILE A 108 0.72 5.08 -6.50
C ILE A 108 -0.36 4.53 -5.58
N LEU A 109 -0.69 5.30 -4.55
CA LEU A 109 -1.78 5.02 -3.63
C LEU A 109 -2.83 6.12 -3.72
N LYS A 110 -4.11 5.75 -3.62
CA LYS A 110 -5.23 6.70 -3.54
C LYS A 110 -6.01 6.44 -2.26
N VAL A 111 -6.10 7.44 -1.40
CA VAL A 111 -6.95 7.40 -0.20
C VAL A 111 -8.23 8.13 -0.51
N ALA A 112 -9.33 7.39 -0.55
CA ALA A 112 -10.64 7.95 -0.91
C ALA A 112 -11.40 8.48 0.31
N LEU A 113 -11.24 7.83 1.47
CA LEU A 113 -11.92 8.17 2.72
C LEU A 113 -11.12 7.64 3.90
N GLY A 114 -11.24 8.29 5.06
CA GLY A 114 -10.73 7.83 6.34
C GLY A 114 -9.27 8.16 6.57
N THR A 115 -8.61 7.43 7.45
CA THR A 115 -7.23 7.69 7.87
C THR A 115 -6.30 6.57 7.42
N VAL A 116 -5.23 6.95 6.72
CA VAL A 116 -4.17 6.06 6.28
C VAL A 116 -2.83 6.59 6.76
N ARG A 117 -2.01 5.72 7.33
CA ARG A 117 -0.61 5.98 7.70
C ARG A 117 0.30 5.30 6.70
N TYR A 118 1.32 6.01 6.29
CA TYR A 118 2.31 5.55 5.33
C TYR A 118 3.70 5.66 5.92
N ALA A 119 4.53 4.66 5.70
CA ALA A 119 5.96 4.72 5.98
C ALA A 119 6.74 4.20 4.77
N SER A 120 7.72 4.98 4.35
CA SER A 120 8.51 4.76 3.13
C SER A 120 9.29 3.46 3.15
N GLY A 121 9.18 2.69 2.08
CA GLY A 121 10.02 1.56 1.75
C GLY A 121 11.16 1.91 0.80
N ASN A 122 11.60 0.90 0.04
CA ASN A 122 12.78 1.02 -0.81
C ASN A 122 12.53 1.82 -2.10
N ILE A 123 11.30 1.81 -2.65
CA ILE A 123 10.95 2.64 -3.84
C ILE A 123 11.25 4.11 -3.59
N ALA A 124 10.84 4.65 -2.43
CA ALA A 124 11.10 6.04 -2.05
C ALA A 124 12.59 6.35 -1.84
N LYS A 125 13.38 5.35 -1.44
CA LYS A 125 14.84 5.47 -1.28
C LYS A 125 15.56 5.49 -2.63
N LEU A 126 15.08 4.68 -3.58
CA LEU A 126 15.66 4.61 -4.93
C LEU A 126 15.45 5.91 -5.71
N ASN A 127 14.25 6.45 -5.70
CA ASN A 127 13.92 7.73 -6.30
C ASN A 127 12.68 8.34 -5.64
N LYS A 128 12.82 9.57 -5.17
CA LYS A 128 11.79 10.34 -4.46
C LYS A 128 10.54 10.64 -5.30
N GLN A 129 10.68 10.68 -6.63
CA GLN A 129 9.58 10.92 -7.56
C GLN A 129 8.74 9.66 -7.87
N ASN A 130 9.18 8.51 -7.38
CA ASN A 130 8.55 7.23 -7.69
C ASN A 130 7.38 6.89 -6.75
N VAL A 131 7.16 7.67 -5.69
CA VAL A 131 6.02 7.52 -4.78
C VAL A 131 5.08 8.71 -4.92
N ASP A 132 3.83 8.43 -5.29
CA ASP A 132 2.77 9.39 -5.52
C ASP A 132 1.53 8.97 -4.74
N ILE A 133 1.19 9.70 -3.70
CA ILE A 133 0.03 9.40 -2.88
C ILE A 133 -1.01 10.48 -3.08
N ARG A 134 -2.24 10.07 -3.34
CA ARG A 134 -3.33 10.97 -3.74
C ARG A 134 -4.52 10.88 -2.80
N THR A 135 -5.12 12.01 -2.58
CA THR A 135 -6.45 12.16 -1.98
C THR A 135 -7.37 12.86 -2.98
N PRO A 136 -8.66 13.02 -2.71
CA PRO A 136 -9.55 13.78 -3.58
C PRO A 136 -9.11 15.23 -3.81
N THR A 137 -8.40 15.84 -2.86
CA THR A 137 -8.03 17.25 -2.87
C THR A 137 -6.55 17.54 -2.95
N ALA A 138 -5.68 16.53 -2.74
CA ALA A 138 -4.25 16.73 -2.69
C ALA A 138 -3.46 15.60 -3.34
N ARG A 139 -2.26 15.95 -3.79
CA ARG A 139 -1.19 15.03 -4.17
C ARG A 139 -0.02 15.17 -3.21
N ILE A 140 0.50 14.04 -2.72
CA ILE A 140 1.57 14.01 -1.75
C ILE A 140 2.80 13.34 -2.37
N GLY A 141 3.88 14.11 -2.54
CA GLY A 141 5.20 13.61 -2.89
C GLY A 141 6.00 13.28 -1.63
N VAL A 142 6.72 12.14 -1.63
CA VAL A 142 7.35 11.60 -0.42
C VAL A 142 8.85 11.49 -0.57
N ARG A 143 9.57 12.00 0.41
CA ARG A 143 11.03 11.93 0.49
C ARG A 143 11.47 11.17 1.75
N GLY A 144 11.31 9.84 1.73
CA GLY A 144 11.89 8.94 2.74
C GLY A 144 11.44 9.23 4.17
N THR A 145 10.13 9.18 4.44
CA THR A 145 9.56 9.49 5.76
C THR A 145 8.27 8.73 6.02
N ALA A 146 7.70 8.92 7.20
CA ALA A 146 6.36 8.49 7.54
C ALA A 146 5.42 9.70 7.63
N PHE A 147 4.14 9.50 7.35
CA PHE A 147 3.09 10.51 7.55
C PHE A 147 1.73 9.86 7.68
N SER A 148 0.78 10.60 8.25
CA SER A 148 -0.63 10.25 8.29
C SER A 148 -1.41 11.19 7.39
N MET A 149 -2.42 10.65 6.72
CA MET A 149 -3.40 11.44 5.97
C MET A 149 -4.81 11.01 6.36
N THR A 150 -5.67 11.99 6.53
CA THR A 150 -7.10 11.78 6.81
C THR A 150 -7.91 12.49 5.75
N VAL A 151 -8.86 11.77 5.14
CA VAL A 151 -9.82 12.29 4.18
C VAL A 151 -11.20 12.18 4.81
N ASP A 152 -11.91 13.29 4.91
CA ASP A 152 -13.27 13.31 5.42
C ASP A 152 -14.33 12.99 4.33
N GLU A 153 -15.60 12.93 4.72
CA GLU A 153 -16.72 12.56 3.85
C GLU A 153 -16.96 13.55 2.68
N ILE A 154 -16.47 14.79 2.80
CA ILE A 154 -16.56 15.80 1.73
C ILE A 154 -15.25 15.93 0.94
N GLY A 155 -14.29 15.03 1.20
CA GLY A 155 -13.02 14.92 0.47
C GLY A 155 -11.92 15.86 0.95
N GLN A 156 -12.11 16.63 2.02
CA GLN A 156 -11.05 17.45 2.58
C GLN A 156 -9.96 16.58 3.16
N SER A 157 -8.72 17.00 3.00
CA SER A 157 -7.56 16.24 3.40
C SER A 157 -6.78 16.96 4.50
N LEU A 158 -6.41 16.22 5.55
CA LEU A 158 -5.45 16.61 6.57
C LEU A 158 -4.21 15.73 6.47
N ILE A 159 -3.05 16.30 6.33
CA ILE A 159 -1.78 15.60 6.20
C ILE A 159 -0.86 16.01 7.35
N ILE A 160 -0.26 15.02 8.04
CA ILE A 160 0.61 15.23 9.21
C ILE A 160 1.90 14.46 8.98
N LEU A 161 3.04 15.17 8.94
CA LEU A 161 4.36 14.56 8.83
C LEU A 161 4.74 13.88 10.16
N LEU A 162 5.14 12.64 10.11
CA LEU A 162 5.51 11.83 11.25
C LEU A 162 7.01 11.48 11.23
N PRO A 163 7.65 11.31 12.39
CA PRO A 163 8.96 10.67 12.43
C PRO A 163 8.86 9.21 11.99
N ASN A 164 9.91 8.69 11.38
CA ASN A 164 10.05 7.26 11.10
C ASN A 164 10.35 6.46 12.39
N ALA A 165 10.52 5.13 12.26
CA ALA A 165 10.77 4.25 13.41
C ALA A 165 12.08 4.58 14.15
N GLU A 166 13.04 5.19 13.46
CA GLU A 166 14.34 5.63 14.03
C GLU A 166 14.27 7.06 14.62
N GLY A 167 13.08 7.70 14.58
CA GLY A 167 12.87 9.06 15.09
C GLY A 167 13.32 10.17 14.13
N SER A 168 13.86 9.83 12.96
CA SER A 168 14.22 10.82 11.94
C SER A 168 12.98 11.27 11.15
N VAL A 169 13.07 12.47 10.58
CA VAL A 169 12.01 13.08 9.80
C VAL A 169 12.56 13.41 8.43
N GLY A 170 11.87 12.97 7.39
CA GLY A 170 12.15 13.38 6.01
C GLY A 170 11.32 14.59 5.61
N GLU A 171 10.93 14.61 4.35
CA GLU A 171 10.19 15.73 3.75
C GLU A 171 9.01 15.18 2.96
N ILE A 172 7.88 15.87 2.99
CA ILE A 172 6.77 15.64 2.07
C ILE A 172 6.35 16.96 1.41
N SER A 173 6.01 16.91 0.12
CA SER A 173 5.30 17.98 -0.57
C SER A 173 3.81 17.66 -0.56
N VAL A 174 2.97 18.66 -0.32
CA VAL A 174 1.52 18.57 -0.42
C VAL A 174 1.05 19.60 -1.43
N GLU A 175 0.44 19.13 -2.51
CA GLU A 175 0.08 19.91 -3.67
C GLU A 175 -1.44 19.86 -3.90
N SER A 176 -2.04 21.01 -4.24
CA SER A 176 -3.32 21.14 -4.89
C SER A 176 -3.12 21.63 -6.34
N ASP A 177 -4.20 21.87 -7.08
CA ASP A 177 -4.08 22.38 -8.46
C ASP A 177 -3.53 23.83 -8.53
N ILE A 178 -3.58 24.57 -7.42
CA ILE A 178 -3.21 25.99 -7.36
C ILE A 178 -2.14 26.36 -6.34
N GLY A 179 -1.56 25.37 -5.64
CA GLY A 179 -0.50 25.65 -4.67
C GLY A 179 0.13 24.43 -4.05
N GLN A 180 1.29 24.65 -3.44
CA GLN A 180 2.09 23.64 -2.80
C GLN A 180 2.62 24.13 -1.46
N VAL A 181 2.74 23.21 -0.48
CA VAL A 181 3.51 23.41 0.74
C VAL A 181 4.44 22.23 0.99
N ILE A 182 5.51 22.47 1.72
CA ILE A 182 6.47 21.44 2.11
C ILE A 182 6.45 21.30 3.62
N LEU A 183 6.36 20.08 4.12
CA LEU A 183 6.46 19.72 5.53
C LEU A 183 7.82 19.09 5.78
N THR A 184 8.56 19.59 6.78
CA THR A 184 9.94 19.19 7.09
C THR A 184 10.18 18.92 8.58
N GLN A 185 9.18 19.16 9.42
CA GLN A 185 9.31 18.97 10.87
C GLN A 185 8.30 17.94 11.37
N ALA A 186 8.69 17.18 12.40
CA ALA A 186 7.78 16.21 13.02
C ALA A 186 6.50 16.90 13.49
N PHE A 187 5.37 16.24 13.25
CA PHE A 187 4.03 16.70 13.59
C PHE A 187 3.59 17.99 12.91
N GLN A 188 4.34 18.46 11.93
CA GLN A 188 3.91 19.53 11.05
C GLN A 188 2.77 19.06 10.19
N ALA A 189 1.70 19.85 10.10
CA ALA A 189 0.49 19.50 9.41
C ALA A 189 0.02 20.59 8.46
N THR A 190 -0.69 20.18 7.40
CA THR A 190 -1.44 21.05 6.49
C THR A 190 -2.77 20.42 6.14
N SER A 191 -3.75 21.24 5.79
CA SER A 191 -5.06 20.81 5.28
C SER A 191 -5.31 21.35 3.89
N VAL A 192 -6.03 20.56 3.07
CA VAL A 192 -6.45 20.94 1.71
C VAL A 192 -7.95 20.73 1.61
N ARG A 193 -8.70 21.81 1.42
CA ARG A 193 -10.18 21.79 1.42
C ARG A 193 -10.77 21.36 0.09
N SER A 194 -10.16 21.78 -1.02
CA SER A 194 -10.54 21.39 -2.37
C SER A 194 -9.31 21.42 -3.28
N ARG A 195 -9.41 20.94 -4.49
CA ARG A 195 -8.33 21.03 -5.49
C ARG A 195 -7.98 22.46 -5.83
N GLU A 196 -8.98 23.33 -5.86
CA GLU A 196 -8.86 24.76 -6.18
C GLU A 196 -8.52 25.63 -4.95
N ALA A 197 -8.23 25.01 -3.80
CA ALA A 197 -7.78 25.72 -2.61
C ALA A 197 -6.30 25.46 -2.36
N THR A 198 -5.52 26.48 -2.06
CA THR A 198 -4.13 26.31 -1.63
C THR A 198 -4.07 25.51 -0.32
N PRO A 199 -3.11 24.60 -0.18
CA PRO A 199 -2.84 23.97 1.12
C PRO A 199 -2.60 25.05 2.20
N THR A 200 -3.10 24.82 3.41
CA THR A 200 -2.88 25.75 4.51
C THR A 200 -1.40 25.86 4.87
N LYS A 201 -0.98 27.00 5.39
CA LYS A 201 0.40 27.16 5.89
C LYS A 201 0.70 26.06 6.93
N PRO A 202 1.84 25.38 6.82
CA PRO A 202 2.23 24.32 7.74
C PRO A 202 2.25 24.81 9.20
N LYS A 203 1.65 24.01 10.11
CA LYS A 203 1.64 24.27 11.54
C LYS A 203 2.05 23.01 12.29
N ILE A 204 2.86 23.12 13.32
CA ILE A 204 3.13 22.02 14.24
C ILE A 204 1.89 21.83 15.10
N LEU A 205 1.38 20.60 15.15
CA LEU A 205 0.27 20.24 16.02
C LEU A 205 0.79 19.91 17.41
N ASP A 206 0.12 20.44 18.43
CA ASP A 206 0.34 20.03 19.82
C ASP A 206 -0.44 18.73 20.06
N LEU A 207 0.26 17.61 19.89
CA LEU A 207 -0.33 16.28 19.98
C LEU A 207 -0.06 15.70 21.37
N THR A 208 -1.10 15.10 21.96
CA THR A 208 -0.93 14.33 23.19
C THR A 208 -0.14 13.05 22.93
N GLU A 209 0.55 12.53 23.94
CA GLU A 209 1.31 11.27 23.85
C GLU A 209 0.43 10.11 23.34
N SER A 210 -0.83 10.05 23.76
CA SER A 210 -1.79 9.08 23.26
C SER A 210 -2.08 9.23 21.77
N MET A 211 -2.24 10.46 21.26
CA MET A 211 -2.43 10.73 19.82
C MET A 211 -1.19 10.35 19.03
N ILE A 212 0.00 10.71 19.53
CA ILE A 212 1.27 10.35 18.92
C ILE A 212 1.40 8.82 18.84
N ASN A 213 1.15 8.11 19.94
CA ASN A 213 1.22 6.65 19.96
C ASN A 213 0.23 6.00 18.99
N ASN A 214 -0.97 6.53 18.86
CA ASN A 214 -1.96 6.05 17.88
C ASN A 214 -1.56 6.38 16.44
N MET A 215 -0.81 7.43 16.19
CA MET A 215 -0.31 7.81 14.86
C MET A 215 0.99 7.09 14.49
N LEU A 216 1.88 6.85 15.46
CA LEU A 216 3.20 6.26 15.23
C LEU A 216 3.17 4.74 15.09
N ILE A 217 2.09 4.08 15.53
CA ILE A 217 2.06 2.62 15.55
C ILE A 217 1.63 2.07 14.20
N ILE A 218 2.55 2.04 13.25
CA ILE A 218 2.77 0.77 12.55
C ILE A 218 3.55 -0.07 13.56
N ARG A 219 2.86 -0.82 14.41
CA ARG A 219 3.52 -1.78 15.29
C ARG A 219 4.26 -2.74 14.38
N PRO A 220 5.60 -2.79 14.41
CA PRO A 220 6.27 -3.89 13.72
C PRO A 220 5.62 -5.16 14.27
N PRO A 221 5.27 -6.12 13.41
CA PRO A 221 4.62 -7.34 13.86
C PRO A 221 5.42 -7.83 15.06
N LYS A 222 4.77 -7.99 16.21
CA LYS A 222 5.45 -8.54 17.40
C LYS A 222 6.12 -9.79 16.90
N ARG A 223 7.43 -9.79 16.79
CA ARG A 223 8.23 -10.97 16.40
C ARG A 223 7.87 -12.07 17.39
N ARG A 224 6.76 -12.75 17.10
CA ARG A 224 6.22 -13.82 17.92
C ARG A 224 7.31 -14.87 17.97
N LYS A 225 7.98 -14.97 19.13
CA LYS A 225 8.56 -16.19 19.70
C LYS A 225 9.34 -17.17 18.80
N ILE A 226 9.57 -16.88 17.51
CA ILE A 226 10.37 -17.72 16.61
C ILE A 226 11.80 -17.83 17.13
N TRP A 227 12.34 -16.73 17.68
CA TRP A 227 13.66 -16.74 18.31
C TRP A 227 13.72 -17.60 19.59
N LYS A 228 12.62 -17.73 20.35
CA LYS A 228 12.58 -18.62 21.52
C LYS A 228 12.56 -20.10 21.11
N LEU A 229 11.88 -20.43 20.04
CA LEU A 229 11.83 -21.79 19.47
C LEU A 229 13.14 -22.18 18.77
N LEU A 230 13.78 -21.25 18.06
CA LEU A 230 15.11 -21.47 17.48
C LEU A 230 16.18 -21.65 18.54
N ARG A 231 16.19 -20.88 19.63
CA ARG A 231 17.10 -21.09 20.76
C ARG A 231 16.88 -22.44 21.46
N LEU A 232 15.64 -22.90 21.58
CA LEU A 232 15.35 -24.23 22.16
C LEU A 232 15.77 -25.37 21.23
N LYS A 233 15.63 -25.23 19.91
CA LYS A 233 16.11 -26.20 18.93
C LYS A 233 17.64 -26.29 18.87
N ILE A 234 18.34 -25.18 19.03
CA ILE A 234 19.81 -25.14 19.03
C ILE A 234 20.37 -25.74 20.33
N LYS A 235 19.70 -25.54 21.48
CA LYS A 235 20.12 -26.19 22.75
C LYS A 235 19.91 -27.69 22.74
N ARG A 236 18.88 -28.22 22.06
CA ARG A 236 18.61 -29.69 21.95
C ARG A 236 19.55 -30.42 20.99
N LYS A 237 20.34 -29.74 20.16
CA LYS A 237 21.36 -30.37 19.29
C LYS A 237 22.77 -30.37 19.88
N ARG A 238 22.97 -29.90 21.12
CA ARG A 238 24.26 -29.83 21.82
C ARG A 238 24.31 -30.70 23.10
N THR A 239 23.29 -31.49 23.32
CA THR A 239 23.27 -32.66 24.25
C THR A 239 23.00 -33.94 23.47
#